data_7239ad318337f9cae13a3403806e1df4
#
_entry.id   7239ad318337f9cae13a3403806e1df4
#
_cell.length_a   1.000
_cell.length_b   1.000
_cell.length_c   1.000
_cell.angle_alpha   90.00
_cell.angle_beta   90.00
_cell.angle_gamma   90.00
#
_symmetry.space_group_name_H-M   'P 1'
#
loop_
_entity.id
_entity.type
_entity.pdbx_description
1 polymer ?
#
loop_
_entity_poly.entity_id
_entity_poly.type
_entity_poly.pdbx_seq_one_letter_code
_entity_poly.pdbx_strand_id
1 'polypeptide(L)'
;MGDQVLGAHFLEDALKLFRDYKKLAEGAFAQVDDHDLFRAIDDESNTIAVNMKHMAGNMLSRWTDFLTSDGEKANRERDMEFVMLPETTRADMVEFWERGWRCLFAAVEPLTADDLMRIVKIRGQDHTVVQAINRQIAHYAYHVGQIVYLAKHFKSSRWQTLSVPKNRSAEFNKFLEEKVKSGTSAAAGRFDVGQEFAAKNRK
;
A
#
# COMPACT_ATOMS: atom_id res chain seq x y z
N MET A 1 -16.59 6.22 26.42
CA MET A 1 -17.25 6.51 25.11
C MET A 1 -16.28 7.17 24.11
N GLY A 2 -15.55 8.24 24.47
CA GLY A 2 -14.65 8.93 23.54
C GLY A 2 -13.53 8.05 22.97
N ASP A 3 -12.87 7.27 23.81
CA ASP A 3 -11.75 6.41 23.40
C ASP A 3 -12.17 5.28 22.46
N GLN A 4 -13.36 4.72 22.64
CA GLN A 4 -13.92 3.70 21.74
C GLN A 4 -14.21 4.27 20.35
N VAL A 5 -14.76 5.47 20.28
CA VAL A 5 -15.05 6.15 19.01
C VAL A 5 -13.75 6.49 18.28
N LEU A 6 -12.76 7.02 19.01
CA LEU A 6 -11.44 7.34 18.46
C LEU A 6 -10.73 6.09 17.95
N GLY A 7 -10.75 5.00 18.71
CA GLY A 7 -10.12 3.75 18.32
C GLY A 7 -10.75 3.12 17.08
N ALA A 8 -12.09 3.10 17.03
CA ALA A 8 -12.80 2.62 15.83
C ALA A 8 -12.49 3.45 14.58
N HIS A 9 -12.48 4.77 14.73
CA HIS A 9 -12.12 5.68 13.62
C HIS A 9 -10.68 5.50 13.15
N PHE A 10 -9.72 5.29 14.08
CA PHE A 10 -8.34 4.99 13.72
C PHE A 10 -8.22 3.71 12.89
N LEU A 11 -8.93 2.63 13.27
CA LEU A 11 -8.91 1.37 12.52
C LEU A 11 -9.53 1.51 11.13
N GLU A 12 -10.63 2.24 11.03
CA GLU A 12 -11.27 2.53 9.74
C GLU A 12 -10.31 3.30 8.81
N ASP A 13 -9.65 4.35 9.32
CA ASP A 13 -8.70 5.16 8.54
C ASP A 13 -7.46 4.35 8.14
N ALA A 14 -6.92 3.54 9.05
CA ALA A 14 -5.80 2.65 8.78
C ALA A 14 -6.11 1.63 7.66
N LEU A 15 -7.28 0.97 7.73
CA LEU A 15 -7.73 0.04 6.70
C LEU A 15 -7.92 0.72 5.35
N LYS A 16 -8.48 1.93 5.35
CA LYS A 16 -8.63 2.73 4.15
C LYS A 16 -7.28 3.08 3.53
N LEU A 17 -6.30 3.52 4.33
CA LEU A 17 -4.94 3.81 3.86
C LEU A 17 -4.28 2.57 3.25
N PHE A 18 -4.42 1.39 3.86
CA PHE A 18 -3.88 0.15 3.30
C PHE A 18 -4.54 -0.21 1.95
N ARG A 19 -5.86 -0.06 1.82
CA ARG A 19 -6.56 -0.26 0.53
C ARG A 19 -6.10 0.74 -0.53
N ASP A 20 -5.92 2.00 -0.14
CA ASP A 20 -5.44 3.06 -1.03
C ASP A 20 -4.00 2.77 -1.51
N TYR A 21 -3.10 2.31 -0.63
CA TYR A 21 -1.74 1.93 -1.00
C TYR A 21 -1.71 0.74 -1.96
N LYS A 22 -2.51 -0.31 -1.67
CA LYS A 22 -2.66 -1.44 -2.58
C LYS A 22 -3.08 -0.97 -3.97
N LYS A 23 -4.17 -0.21 -4.05
CA LYS A 23 -4.72 0.31 -5.30
C LYS A 23 -3.75 1.21 -6.06
N LEU A 24 -3.01 2.06 -5.33
CA LEU A 24 -2.03 2.96 -5.93
C LEU A 24 -0.85 2.19 -6.56
N ALA A 25 -0.31 1.20 -5.84
CA ALA A 25 0.75 0.35 -6.36
C ALA A 25 0.29 -0.48 -7.57
N GLU A 26 -0.91 -1.08 -7.50
CA GLU A 26 -1.51 -1.86 -8.59
C GLU A 26 -1.73 -1.01 -9.83
N GLY A 27 -2.27 0.20 -9.67
CA GLY A 27 -2.42 1.15 -10.77
C GLY A 27 -1.08 1.58 -11.39
N ALA A 28 0.02 1.52 -10.63
CA ALA A 28 1.34 1.83 -11.13
C ALA A 28 1.95 0.66 -11.90
N PHE A 29 2.04 -0.52 -11.28
CA PHE A 29 2.68 -1.66 -11.96
C PHE A 29 1.83 -2.25 -13.10
N ALA A 30 0.53 -2.01 -13.14
CA ALA A 30 -0.30 -2.36 -14.29
C ALA A 30 0.04 -1.56 -15.56
N GLN A 31 0.71 -0.43 -15.44
CA GLN A 31 1.10 0.38 -16.59
C GLN A 31 2.41 -0.04 -17.24
N VAL A 32 3.26 -0.80 -16.56
CA VAL A 32 4.56 -1.27 -17.07
C VAL A 32 4.45 -2.67 -17.67
N ASP A 33 5.29 -2.98 -18.63
CA ASP A 33 5.45 -4.34 -19.17
C ASP A 33 6.33 -5.20 -18.26
N ASP A 34 6.53 -6.47 -18.62
CA ASP A 34 7.32 -7.41 -17.80
C ASP A 34 8.78 -7.01 -17.74
N HIS A 35 9.34 -6.48 -18.83
CA HIS A 35 10.73 -5.99 -18.83
C HIS A 35 10.90 -4.88 -17.78
N ASP A 36 10.02 -3.88 -17.78
CA ASP A 36 10.10 -2.74 -16.85
C ASP A 36 9.75 -3.14 -15.41
N LEU A 37 8.94 -4.21 -15.21
CA LEU A 37 8.62 -4.72 -13.87
C LEU A 37 9.88 -5.24 -13.14
N PHE A 38 10.77 -5.92 -13.89
CA PHE A 38 11.98 -6.56 -13.35
C PHE A 38 13.26 -5.76 -13.58
N ARG A 39 13.19 -4.60 -14.23
CA ARG A 39 14.34 -3.75 -14.52
C ARG A 39 14.68 -2.84 -13.34
N ALA A 40 15.95 -2.82 -12.94
CA ALA A 40 16.51 -1.81 -12.05
C ALA A 40 16.91 -0.54 -12.81
N ILE A 41 16.99 0.59 -12.13
CA ILE A 41 17.56 1.84 -12.69
C ILE A 41 19.10 1.75 -12.68
N ASP A 42 19.65 1.19 -11.62
CA ASP A 42 21.07 0.97 -11.37
C ASP A 42 21.27 -0.25 -10.45
N ASP A 43 22.51 -0.58 -10.14
CA ASP A 43 22.87 -1.79 -9.38
C ASP A 43 22.40 -1.77 -7.91
N GLU A 44 22.17 -0.58 -7.34
CA GLU A 44 21.73 -0.40 -5.94
C GLU A 44 20.21 -0.27 -5.81
N SER A 45 19.51 -0.03 -6.90
CA SER A 45 18.07 0.22 -6.89
C SER A 45 17.26 -1.05 -6.95
N ASN A 46 16.28 -1.16 -6.06
CA ASN A 46 15.28 -2.23 -6.14
C ASN A 46 14.40 -2.07 -7.38
N THR A 47 14.05 -3.18 -8.02
CA THR A 47 13.05 -3.20 -9.09
C THR A 47 11.62 -3.04 -8.52
N ILE A 48 10.62 -2.84 -9.37
CA ILE A 48 9.22 -2.87 -8.97
C ILE A 48 8.88 -4.25 -8.38
N ALA A 49 9.30 -5.33 -9.03
CA ALA A 49 9.08 -6.71 -8.57
C ALA A 49 9.72 -6.99 -7.21
N VAL A 50 10.94 -6.50 -6.96
CA VAL A 50 11.62 -6.62 -5.65
C VAL A 50 10.84 -5.89 -4.56
N ASN A 51 10.36 -4.67 -4.82
CA ASN A 51 9.52 -3.95 -3.87
C ASN A 51 8.21 -4.69 -3.56
N MET A 52 7.56 -5.27 -4.58
CA MET A 52 6.37 -6.12 -4.40
C MET A 52 6.66 -7.35 -3.54
N LYS A 53 7.75 -8.06 -3.84
CA LYS A 53 8.19 -9.26 -3.11
C LYS A 53 8.49 -8.94 -1.65
N HIS A 54 9.26 -7.87 -1.41
CA HIS A 54 9.61 -7.43 -0.07
C HIS A 54 8.38 -7.03 0.75
N MET A 55 7.46 -6.26 0.16
CA MET A 55 6.23 -5.87 0.85
C MET A 55 5.37 -7.09 1.19
N ALA A 56 5.17 -8.03 0.26
CA ALA A 56 4.38 -9.23 0.48
C ALA A 56 5.01 -10.15 1.54
N GLY A 57 6.33 -10.38 1.48
CA GLY A 57 7.06 -11.14 2.49
C GLY A 57 6.98 -10.50 3.88
N ASN A 58 7.11 -9.17 3.94
CA ASN A 58 6.91 -8.42 5.17
C ASN A 58 5.48 -8.57 5.72
N MET A 59 4.45 -8.45 4.87
CA MET A 59 3.05 -8.62 5.29
C MET A 59 2.82 -10.01 5.87
N LEU A 60 3.26 -11.06 5.19
CA LEU A 60 3.11 -12.44 5.65
C LEU A 60 3.82 -12.67 7.00
N SER A 61 5.03 -12.14 7.16
CA SER A 61 5.73 -12.24 8.44
C SER A 61 5.03 -11.44 9.53
N ARG A 62 4.67 -10.19 9.24
CA ARG A 62 4.15 -9.25 10.24
C ARG A 62 2.76 -9.59 10.74
N TRP A 63 1.86 -10.01 9.86
CA TRP A 63 0.45 -10.11 10.14
C TRP A 63 -0.06 -11.53 10.42
N THR A 64 0.72 -12.58 10.11
CA THR A 64 0.37 -13.95 10.53
C THR A 64 0.44 -14.04 12.04
N ASP A 65 -0.67 -14.42 12.68
CA ASP A 65 -0.79 -14.61 14.13
C ASP A 65 -0.24 -13.41 14.94
N PHE A 66 -0.44 -12.18 14.43
CA PHE A 66 0.31 -11.02 14.92
C PHE A 66 0.00 -10.61 16.35
N LEU A 67 -1.17 -10.98 16.87
CA LEU A 67 -1.55 -10.72 18.27
C LEU A 67 -0.93 -11.70 19.25
N THR A 68 -0.38 -12.83 18.79
CA THR A 68 0.06 -13.94 19.65
C THR A 68 1.49 -14.40 19.37
N SER A 69 2.08 -13.98 18.25
CA SER A 69 3.45 -14.33 17.88
C SER A 69 4.28 -13.11 17.48
N ASP A 70 5.61 -13.24 17.45
CA ASP A 70 6.47 -12.16 16.97
C ASP A 70 6.18 -11.86 15.49
N GLY A 71 6.06 -10.58 15.16
CA GLY A 71 5.89 -10.10 13.78
C GLY A 71 7.12 -10.31 12.89
N GLU A 72 8.26 -10.74 13.42
CA GLU A 72 9.38 -11.27 12.65
C GLU A 72 9.40 -12.79 12.82
N LYS A 73 8.91 -13.52 11.83
CA LYS A 73 8.82 -14.97 11.89
C LYS A 73 10.21 -15.61 11.75
N ALA A 74 10.50 -16.64 12.56
CA ALA A 74 11.79 -17.31 12.58
C ALA A 74 12.18 -17.95 11.22
N ASN A 75 11.19 -18.30 10.41
CA ASN A 75 11.39 -18.85 9.06
C ASN A 75 11.36 -17.80 7.96
N ARG A 76 11.37 -16.50 8.29
CA ARG A 76 11.44 -15.45 7.30
C ARG A 76 12.88 -15.28 6.80
N GLU A 77 13.09 -15.53 5.54
CA GLU A 77 14.35 -15.27 4.86
C GLU A 77 14.31 -13.88 4.19
N ARG A 78 14.44 -12.82 5.03
CA ARG A 78 14.28 -11.42 4.57
C ARG A 78 15.19 -11.08 3.38
N ASP A 79 16.44 -11.55 3.40
CA ASP A 79 17.40 -11.19 2.36
C ASP A 79 17.03 -11.82 1.00
N MET A 80 16.34 -12.95 1.02
CA MET A 80 15.80 -13.58 -0.19
C MET A 80 14.61 -12.82 -0.80
N GLU A 81 14.03 -11.88 -0.07
CA GLU A 81 13.00 -10.98 -0.63
C GLU A 81 13.59 -10.02 -1.67
N PHE A 82 14.90 -9.79 -1.64
CA PHE A 82 15.62 -8.91 -2.57
C PHE A 82 16.27 -9.65 -3.74
N VAL A 83 16.14 -10.98 -3.79
CA VAL A 83 16.68 -11.81 -4.87
C VAL A 83 15.54 -12.24 -5.78
N MET A 84 15.63 -11.95 -7.09
CA MET A 84 14.73 -12.46 -8.11
C MET A 84 15.33 -13.68 -8.79
N LEU A 85 14.59 -14.79 -8.85
CA LEU A 85 15.00 -15.93 -9.63
C LEU A 85 14.69 -15.69 -11.11
N PRO A 86 15.54 -16.18 -12.03
CA PRO A 86 15.36 -15.92 -13.46
C PRO A 86 14.02 -16.37 -14.05
N GLU A 87 13.43 -17.42 -13.47
CA GLU A 87 12.14 -18.00 -13.87
C GLU A 87 10.91 -17.24 -13.29
N THR A 88 11.13 -16.28 -12.38
CA THR A 88 10.03 -15.55 -11.74
C THR A 88 9.23 -14.74 -12.74
N THR A 89 7.94 -14.98 -12.79
CA THR A 89 7.02 -14.28 -13.70
C THR A 89 6.24 -13.16 -13.02
N ARG A 90 5.62 -12.29 -13.81
CA ARG A 90 4.65 -11.31 -13.31
C ARG A 90 3.51 -11.99 -12.54
N ALA A 91 3.02 -13.12 -13.03
CA ALA A 91 1.92 -13.85 -12.39
C ALA A 91 2.30 -14.29 -10.98
N ASP A 92 3.51 -14.82 -10.80
CA ASP A 92 4.04 -15.21 -9.48
C ASP A 92 4.12 -14.00 -8.53
N MET A 93 4.56 -12.85 -9.04
CA MET A 93 4.64 -11.63 -8.24
C MET A 93 3.28 -11.09 -7.83
N VAL A 94 2.31 -11.12 -8.73
CA VAL A 94 0.93 -10.70 -8.44
C VAL A 94 0.28 -11.64 -7.44
N GLU A 95 0.44 -12.95 -7.59
CA GLU A 95 -0.08 -13.93 -6.63
C GLU A 95 0.52 -13.74 -5.23
N PHE A 96 1.84 -13.56 -5.16
CA PHE A 96 2.52 -13.31 -3.88
C PHE A 96 2.09 -12.00 -3.23
N TRP A 97 1.93 -10.94 -4.02
CA TRP A 97 1.39 -9.65 -3.61
C TRP A 97 0.00 -9.78 -3.01
N GLU A 98 -0.91 -10.47 -3.69
CA GLU A 98 -2.27 -10.70 -3.22
C GLU A 98 -2.32 -11.52 -1.92
N ARG A 99 -1.43 -12.50 -1.77
CA ARG A 99 -1.30 -13.26 -0.52
C ARG A 99 -0.91 -12.36 0.65
N GLY A 100 0.06 -11.47 0.43
CA GLY A 100 0.49 -10.51 1.45
C GLY A 100 -0.67 -9.62 1.92
N TRP A 101 -1.38 -9.00 0.99
CA TRP A 101 -2.51 -8.14 1.31
C TRP A 101 -3.67 -8.89 1.97
N ARG A 102 -4.00 -10.08 1.51
CA ARG A 102 -5.01 -10.92 2.20
C ARG A 102 -4.63 -11.21 3.64
N CYS A 103 -3.37 -11.53 3.90
CA CYS A 103 -2.87 -11.76 5.25
C CYS A 103 -3.03 -10.51 6.14
N LEU A 104 -2.67 -9.33 5.63
CA LEU A 104 -2.83 -8.05 6.33
C LEU A 104 -4.30 -7.78 6.66
N PHE A 105 -5.19 -7.83 5.66
CA PHE A 105 -6.60 -7.52 5.88
C PHE A 105 -7.25 -8.51 6.84
N ALA A 106 -6.97 -9.81 6.71
CA ALA A 106 -7.47 -10.82 7.64
C ALA A 106 -7.04 -10.59 9.09
N ALA A 107 -5.86 -9.98 9.30
CA ALA A 107 -5.37 -9.67 10.64
C ALA A 107 -5.91 -8.35 11.21
N VAL A 108 -6.15 -7.34 10.36
CA VAL A 108 -6.51 -5.98 10.83
C VAL A 108 -8.03 -5.75 10.84
N GLU A 109 -8.79 -6.32 9.90
CA GLU A 109 -10.25 -6.12 9.81
C GLU A 109 -11.04 -6.56 11.07
N PRO A 110 -10.68 -7.65 11.76
CA PRO A 110 -11.41 -8.06 12.96
C PRO A 110 -11.05 -7.27 14.22
N LEU A 111 -10.06 -6.37 14.19
CA LEU A 111 -9.63 -5.61 15.36
C LEU A 111 -10.72 -4.62 15.81
N THR A 112 -10.76 -4.44 17.11
CA THR A 112 -11.61 -3.45 17.79
C THR A 112 -10.78 -2.39 18.49
N ALA A 113 -11.42 -1.32 18.97
CA ALA A 113 -10.75 -0.29 19.75
C ALA A 113 -10.05 -0.87 21.00
N ASP A 114 -10.59 -1.94 21.60
CA ASP A 114 -10.01 -2.60 22.79
C ASP A 114 -8.67 -3.30 22.48
N ASP A 115 -8.43 -3.66 21.23
CA ASP A 115 -7.18 -4.32 20.82
C ASP A 115 -6.02 -3.33 20.64
N LEU A 116 -6.29 -2.04 20.45
CA LEU A 116 -5.33 -1.05 20.03
C LEU A 116 -4.15 -0.86 20.99
N MET A 117 -4.40 -1.04 22.28
CA MET A 117 -3.37 -0.91 23.33
C MET A 117 -2.75 -2.25 23.72
N ARG A 118 -3.17 -3.38 23.14
CA ARG A 118 -2.52 -4.68 23.36
C ARG A 118 -1.07 -4.64 22.91
N ILE A 119 -0.23 -5.37 23.64
CA ILE A 119 1.20 -5.47 23.33
C ILE A 119 1.40 -6.63 22.35
N VAL A 120 2.08 -6.34 21.26
CA VAL A 120 2.56 -7.30 20.26
C VAL A 120 4.09 -7.18 20.15
N LYS A 121 4.74 -8.23 19.69
CA LYS A 121 6.19 -8.23 19.54
C LYS A 121 6.61 -8.06 18.07
N ILE A 122 7.66 -7.29 17.86
CA ILE A 122 8.33 -7.13 16.57
C ILE A 122 9.82 -7.22 16.82
N ARG A 123 10.47 -8.30 16.39
CA ARG A 123 11.89 -8.59 16.65
C ARG A 123 12.21 -8.57 18.16
N GLY A 124 11.36 -9.21 18.94
CA GLY A 124 11.46 -9.26 20.40
C GLY A 124 11.09 -7.96 21.13
N GLN A 125 10.87 -6.86 20.42
CA GLN A 125 10.53 -5.56 21.02
C GLN A 125 9.01 -5.40 21.17
N ASP A 126 8.59 -4.86 22.29
CA ASP A 126 7.19 -4.60 22.60
C ASP A 126 6.70 -3.35 21.83
N HIS A 127 5.53 -3.50 21.22
CA HIS A 127 4.80 -2.42 20.53
C HIS A 127 3.32 -2.53 20.91
N THR A 128 2.62 -1.41 21.01
CA THR A 128 1.16 -1.47 20.98
C THR A 128 0.69 -1.81 19.55
N VAL A 129 -0.53 -2.33 19.43
CA VAL A 129 -1.17 -2.57 18.11
C VAL A 129 -1.19 -1.27 17.29
N VAL A 130 -1.51 -0.11 17.91
CA VAL A 130 -1.43 1.21 17.25
C VAL A 130 -0.04 1.46 16.67
N GLN A 131 1.02 1.22 17.45
CA GLN A 131 2.40 1.43 16.99
C GLN A 131 2.76 0.47 15.85
N ALA A 132 2.32 -0.80 15.95
CA ALA A 132 2.55 -1.78 14.89
C ALA A 132 1.86 -1.37 13.58
N ILE A 133 0.59 -0.93 13.63
CA ILE A 133 -0.15 -0.45 12.46
C ILE A 133 0.52 0.79 11.87
N ASN A 134 0.81 1.81 12.66
CA ASN A 134 1.44 3.05 12.19
C ASN A 134 2.80 2.79 11.54
N ARG A 135 3.60 1.88 12.13
CA ARG A 135 4.88 1.45 11.55
C ARG A 135 4.70 0.85 10.16
N GLN A 136 3.67 0.04 9.97
CA GLN A 136 3.42 -0.58 8.66
C GLN A 136 2.80 0.40 7.65
N ILE A 137 1.96 1.32 8.09
CA ILE A 137 1.47 2.41 7.23
C ILE A 137 2.67 3.19 6.66
N ALA A 138 3.60 3.62 7.49
CA ALA A 138 4.80 4.34 7.05
C ALA A 138 5.69 3.50 6.13
N HIS A 139 5.90 2.22 6.45
CA HIS A 139 6.72 1.30 5.68
C HIS A 139 6.14 1.04 4.28
N TYR A 140 4.83 0.77 4.20
CA TYR A 140 4.19 0.50 2.91
C TYR A 140 4.05 1.77 2.07
N ALA A 141 3.79 2.93 2.67
CA ALA A 141 3.82 4.20 1.95
C ALA A 141 5.16 4.45 1.27
N TYR A 142 6.27 4.16 1.97
CA TYR A 142 7.63 4.30 1.46
C TYR A 142 7.86 3.41 0.21
N HIS A 143 7.50 2.12 0.27
CA HIS A 143 7.69 1.21 -0.87
C HIS A 143 6.68 1.45 -2.01
N VAL A 144 5.43 1.79 -1.70
CA VAL A 144 4.46 2.18 -2.73
C VAL A 144 4.92 3.42 -3.49
N GLY A 145 5.50 4.40 -2.77
CA GLY A 145 6.13 5.56 -3.41
C GLY A 145 7.26 5.17 -4.40
N GLN A 146 8.08 4.19 -4.04
CA GLN A 146 9.13 3.65 -4.92
C GLN A 146 8.52 2.95 -6.15
N ILE A 147 7.52 2.10 -5.99
CA ILE A 147 6.81 1.43 -7.10
C ILE A 147 6.23 2.46 -8.08
N VAL A 148 5.53 3.48 -7.57
CA VAL A 148 4.95 4.55 -8.39
C VAL A 148 6.02 5.36 -9.10
N TYR A 149 7.10 5.71 -8.42
CA TYR A 149 8.21 6.46 -8.99
C TYR A 149 8.88 5.69 -10.13
N LEU A 150 9.21 4.43 -9.93
CA LEU A 150 9.83 3.56 -10.94
C LEU A 150 8.91 3.38 -12.16
N ALA A 151 7.65 3.04 -11.93
CA ALA A 151 6.67 2.87 -13.00
C ALA A 151 6.51 4.16 -13.82
N LYS A 152 6.43 5.31 -13.15
CA LYS A 152 6.36 6.62 -13.81
C LYS A 152 7.64 6.95 -14.58
N HIS A 153 8.80 6.62 -14.05
CA HIS A 153 10.09 6.80 -14.72
C HIS A 153 10.14 6.01 -16.03
N PHE A 154 9.81 4.71 -15.98
CA PHE A 154 9.84 3.83 -17.16
C PHE A 154 8.78 4.19 -18.21
N LYS A 155 7.58 4.61 -17.78
CA LYS A 155 6.51 5.02 -18.71
C LYS A 155 6.73 6.41 -19.32
N SER A 156 7.44 7.29 -18.61
CA SER A 156 7.76 8.65 -19.08
C SER A 156 6.53 9.40 -19.65
N SER A 157 6.54 9.78 -20.91
CA SER A 157 5.42 10.48 -21.57
C SER A 157 4.13 9.66 -21.70
N ARG A 158 4.20 8.32 -21.57
CA ARG A 158 3.04 7.42 -21.62
C ARG A 158 2.41 7.17 -20.23
N TRP A 159 2.98 7.77 -19.17
CA TRP A 159 2.45 7.64 -17.83
C TRP A 159 1.05 8.22 -17.70
N GLN A 160 0.11 7.42 -17.21
CA GLN A 160 -1.21 7.86 -16.81
C GLN A 160 -1.21 8.15 -15.31
N THR A 161 -1.47 9.41 -14.94
CA THR A 161 -1.44 9.79 -13.53
C THR A 161 -2.47 9.03 -12.70
N LEU A 162 -2.10 8.67 -11.48
CA LEU A 162 -2.94 7.94 -10.52
C LEU A 162 -3.52 8.87 -9.44
N SER A 163 -3.28 10.16 -9.55
CA SER A 163 -3.73 11.19 -8.64
C SER A 163 -4.04 12.47 -9.44
N VAL A 164 -3.97 13.63 -8.82
CA VAL A 164 -4.18 14.91 -9.49
C VAL A 164 -3.08 15.16 -10.55
N PRO A 165 -3.43 15.36 -11.82
CA PRO A 165 -2.44 15.65 -12.86
C PRO A 165 -1.66 16.93 -12.57
N LYS A 166 -0.38 16.96 -12.96
CA LYS A 166 0.47 18.15 -12.83
C LYS A 166 -0.19 19.35 -13.52
N ASN A 167 -0.14 20.49 -12.87
CA ASN A 167 -0.69 21.79 -13.33
C ASN A 167 -2.23 21.84 -13.48
N ARG A 168 -2.98 20.90 -12.89
CA ARG A 168 -4.44 20.87 -12.95
C ARG A 168 -5.13 20.97 -11.58
N SER A 169 -4.44 21.52 -10.59
CA SER A 169 -4.98 21.63 -9.21
C SER A 169 -6.22 22.52 -9.15
N ALA A 170 -6.28 23.60 -9.92
CA ALA A 170 -7.45 24.49 -9.96
C ALA A 170 -8.72 23.77 -10.51
N GLU A 171 -8.56 22.99 -11.57
CA GLU A 171 -9.63 22.19 -12.15
C GLU A 171 -10.08 21.08 -11.18
N PHE A 172 -9.12 20.46 -10.49
CA PHE A 172 -9.42 19.45 -9.48
C PHE A 172 -10.20 20.06 -8.29
N ASN A 173 -9.82 21.24 -7.81
CA ASN A 173 -10.54 21.93 -6.74
C ASN A 173 -11.99 22.23 -7.13
N LYS A 174 -12.21 22.71 -8.36
CA LYS A 174 -13.56 22.93 -8.89
C LYS A 174 -14.38 21.64 -8.97
N PHE A 175 -13.75 20.55 -9.42
CA PHE A 175 -14.37 19.22 -9.43
C PHE A 175 -14.78 18.76 -8.03
N LEU A 176 -13.93 19.00 -7.00
CA LEU A 176 -14.26 18.72 -5.61
C LEU A 176 -15.42 19.55 -5.09
N GLU A 177 -15.45 20.86 -5.39
CA GLU A 177 -16.55 21.75 -5.01
C GLU A 177 -17.89 21.28 -5.60
N GLU A 178 -17.89 20.85 -6.85
CA GLU A 178 -19.08 20.31 -7.53
C GLU A 178 -19.55 19.01 -6.84
N LYS A 179 -18.62 18.11 -6.46
CA LYS A 179 -18.95 16.90 -5.70
C LYS A 179 -19.52 17.20 -4.31
N VAL A 180 -18.96 18.17 -3.60
CA VAL A 180 -19.49 18.61 -2.30
C VAL A 180 -20.91 19.12 -2.45
N LYS A 181 -21.17 20.00 -3.43
CA LYS A 181 -22.50 20.56 -3.72
C LYS A 181 -23.53 19.49 -4.09
N SER A 182 -23.11 18.42 -4.77
CA SER A 182 -23.98 17.28 -5.13
C SER A 182 -24.19 16.26 -4.02
N GLY A 183 -23.60 16.46 -2.83
CA GLY A 183 -23.71 15.54 -1.70
C GLY A 183 -22.91 14.22 -1.86
N THR A 184 -22.07 14.11 -2.88
CA THR A 184 -21.31 12.89 -3.19
C THR A 184 -19.89 12.87 -2.63
N SER A 185 -19.49 13.90 -1.87
CA SER A 185 -18.07 14.06 -1.52
C SER A 185 -17.61 13.34 -0.25
N ALA A 186 -18.49 12.98 0.66
CA ALA A 186 -18.07 12.64 2.02
C ALA A 186 -17.52 11.21 2.22
N ALA A 187 -17.82 10.28 1.32
CA ALA A 187 -17.46 8.88 1.48
C ALA A 187 -16.37 8.38 0.52
N ALA A 188 -16.05 9.15 -0.52
CA ALA A 188 -15.02 8.74 -1.46
C ALA A 188 -13.63 8.98 -0.87
N GLY A 189 -12.80 7.94 -0.86
CA GLY A 189 -11.41 8.03 -0.42
C GLY A 189 -10.63 9.13 -1.16
N ARG A 190 -9.68 9.71 -0.47
CA ARG A 190 -8.81 10.77 -1.01
C ARG A 190 -8.18 10.39 -2.35
N PHE A 191 -7.79 9.13 -2.52
CA PHE A 191 -7.21 8.61 -3.75
C PHE A 191 -8.28 8.34 -4.82
N ASP A 192 -9.45 7.84 -4.43
CA ASP A 192 -10.54 7.54 -5.38
C ASP A 192 -11.00 8.78 -6.14
N VAL A 193 -11.14 9.90 -5.44
CA VAL A 193 -11.53 11.17 -6.06
C VAL A 193 -10.45 11.67 -7.03
N GLY A 194 -9.17 11.55 -6.65
CA GLY A 194 -8.03 11.87 -7.53
C GLY A 194 -8.00 11.00 -8.78
N GLN A 195 -8.22 9.69 -8.63
CA GLN A 195 -8.28 8.75 -9.75
C GLN A 195 -9.49 8.98 -10.65
N GLU A 196 -10.67 9.28 -10.09
CA GLU A 196 -11.87 9.63 -10.87
C GLU A 196 -11.62 10.88 -11.73
N PHE A 197 -11.04 11.91 -11.13
CA PHE A 197 -10.66 13.11 -11.87
C PHE A 197 -9.65 12.82 -12.97
N ALA A 198 -8.62 12.03 -12.66
CA ALA A 198 -7.62 11.62 -13.63
C ALA A 198 -8.23 10.81 -14.78
N ALA A 199 -9.15 9.89 -14.49
CA ALA A 199 -9.83 9.09 -15.50
C ALA A 199 -10.71 9.91 -16.45
N LYS A 200 -11.46 10.87 -15.92
CA LYS A 200 -12.30 11.79 -16.74
C LYS A 200 -11.47 12.69 -17.66
N ASN A 201 -10.20 12.87 -17.39
CA ASN A 201 -9.31 13.78 -18.10
C ASN A 201 -8.18 13.05 -18.84
N ARG A 202 -8.30 11.75 -19.07
CA ARG A 202 -7.42 11.00 -19.98
C ARG A 202 -7.69 11.46 -21.40
N LYS A 203 -6.65 11.98 -22.06
CA LYS A 203 -6.65 12.23 -23.51
C LYS A 203 -6.14 11.03 -24.23
#